data_c7b258df70a8305b9cb0e568f1339614
#
_entry.id   c7b258df70a8305b9cb0e568f1339614
#
_cell.length_a   1.000
_cell.length_b   1.000
_cell.length_c   1.000
_cell.angle_alpha   90.00
_cell.angle_beta   90.00
_cell.angle_gamma   90.00
#
_symmetry.space_group_name_H-M   'P 1'
#
loop_
_entity.id
_entity.type
_entity.pdbx_description
1 polymer ?
#
loop_
_entity_poly.entity_id
_entity_poly.type
_entity_poly.pdbx_seq_one_letter_code
_entity_poly.pdbx_strand_id
1 'polypeptide(L)'
;MKHNIKGRRASSNDDLVAHLKNNIVPGSSLLDLGCGPKLYSDALRDICRPVLTVDAWSWVEPDIVADLETTPLCEITDQTWDYVLMLDFIEHLDKLAGLRLIEQVKAQTRCGIFLLTPMEEIWTDNSEHVEDPRLWSHGNTYDLHKSLWRP
;
A
#
# COMPACT_ATOMS: atom_id res chain seq x y z
N MET A 1 -18.27 1.32 10.38
CA MET A 1 -18.02 0.13 11.22
C MET A 1 -16.52 -0.09 11.28
N LYS A 2 -15.92 -0.04 12.47
CA LYS A 2 -14.48 -0.35 12.62
C LYS A 2 -14.34 -1.87 12.63
N HIS A 3 -13.96 -2.47 11.51
CA HIS A 3 -13.55 -3.88 11.51
C HIS A 3 -12.12 -3.98 12.01
N ASN A 4 -12.01 -4.31 13.29
CA ASN A 4 -10.75 -4.55 13.97
C ASN A 4 -10.29 -5.97 13.58
N ILE A 5 -9.40 -6.11 12.60
CA ILE A 5 -8.76 -7.39 12.27
C ILE A 5 -7.68 -7.63 13.33
N LYS A 6 -8.10 -7.91 14.57
CA LYS A 6 -7.18 -8.34 15.63
C LYS A 6 -6.66 -9.74 15.32
N GLY A 7 -5.36 -9.84 15.09
CA GLY A 7 -4.59 -11.05 15.39
C GLY A 7 -4.77 -12.23 14.45
N ARG A 8 -5.11 -12.01 13.17
CA ARG A 8 -4.86 -13.02 12.14
C ARG A 8 -3.58 -12.67 11.40
N ARG A 9 -2.57 -13.55 11.43
CA ARG A 9 -1.72 -13.67 10.25
C ARG A 9 -2.69 -13.78 9.10
N ALA A 10 -2.58 -12.91 8.10
CA ALA A 10 -3.34 -13.08 6.87
C ALA A 10 -3.09 -14.51 6.42
N SER A 11 -4.08 -15.37 6.57
CA SER A 11 -3.95 -16.81 6.33
C SER A 11 -3.79 -17.08 4.83
N SER A 12 -4.13 -16.09 3.99
CA SER A 12 -3.73 -16.01 2.60
C SER A 12 -4.00 -14.59 2.09
N ASN A 13 -3.26 -14.14 1.09
CA ASN A 13 -3.56 -12.94 0.33
C ASN A 13 -5.01 -12.98 -0.22
N ASP A 14 -5.58 -14.17 -0.41
CA ASP A 14 -6.94 -14.39 -0.89
C ASP A 14 -8.00 -13.84 0.07
N ASP A 15 -7.80 -13.95 1.39
CA ASP A 15 -8.75 -13.40 2.38
C ASP A 15 -8.78 -11.87 2.33
N LEU A 16 -7.61 -11.22 2.13
CA LEU A 16 -7.54 -9.77 1.99
C LEU A 16 -8.15 -9.31 0.67
N VAL A 17 -7.85 -9.99 -0.44
CA VAL A 17 -8.47 -9.73 -1.74
C VAL A 17 -9.99 -9.87 -1.66
N ALA A 18 -10.51 -10.92 -1.03
CA ALA A 18 -11.94 -11.10 -0.82
C ALA A 18 -12.54 -9.97 0.04
N HIS A 19 -11.85 -9.54 1.09
CA HIS A 19 -12.28 -8.41 1.91
C HIS A 19 -12.34 -7.11 1.10
N LEU A 20 -11.31 -6.81 0.30
CA LEU A 20 -11.28 -5.64 -0.57
C LEU A 20 -12.44 -5.67 -1.58
N LYS A 21 -12.64 -6.78 -2.29
CA LYS A 21 -13.74 -6.96 -3.25
C LYS A 21 -15.12 -6.78 -2.64
N ASN A 22 -15.31 -7.18 -1.37
CA ASN A 22 -16.57 -7.01 -0.67
C ASN A 22 -16.85 -5.58 -0.18
N ASN A 23 -15.84 -4.72 -0.12
CA ASN A 23 -15.95 -3.36 0.41
C ASN A 23 -15.70 -2.27 -0.65
N ILE A 24 -15.25 -2.63 -1.84
CA ILE A 24 -15.04 -1.72 -2.96
C ILE A 24 -16.26 -1.80 -3.89
N VAL A 25 -16.82 -0.66 -4.25
CA VAL A 25 -17.94 -0.58 -5.20
C VAL A 25 -17.41 -0.85 -6.62
N PRO A 26 -17.97 -1.83 -7.35
CA PRO A 26 -17.55 -2.09 -8.72
C PRO A 26 -17.65 -0.86 -9.63
N GLY A 27 -16.66 -0.69 -10.50
CA GLY A 27 -16.55 0.48 -11.39
C GLY A 27 -15.78 1.66 -10.79
N SER A 28 -15.40 1.58 -9.52
CA SER A 28 -14.63 2.63 -8.83
C SER A 28 -13.19 2.74 -9.34
N SER A 29 -12.65 3.95 -9.25
CA SER A 29 -11.22 4.20 -9.46
C SER A 29 -10.39 3.79 -8.24
N LEU A 30 -9.20 3.24 -8.50
CA LEU A 30 -8.31 2.71 -7.48
C LEU A 30 -6.88 3.23 -7.66
N LEU A 31 -6.31 3.74 -6.57
CA LEU A 31 -4.90 4.09 -6.47
C LEU A 31 -4.21 3.14 -5.49
N ASP A 32 -3.14 2.48 -5.92
CA ASP A 32 -2.35 1.55 -5.11
C ASP A 32 -0.96 2.13 -4.86
N LEU A 33 -0.71 2.57 -3.63
CA LEU A 33 0.53 3.22 -3.19
C LEU A 33 1.44 2.22 -2.48
N GLY A 34 2.67 2.08 -2.98
CA GLY A 34 3.57 1.02 -2.56
C GLY A 34 3.06 -0.34 -3.04
N CYS A 35 2.75 -0.43 -4.34
CA CYS A 35 2.04 -1.58 -4.90
C CYS A 35 2.83 -2.90 -4.86
N GLY A 36 4.16 -2.84 -4.64
CA GLY A 36 5.02 -4.01 -4.69
C GLY A 36 4.77 -4.85 -5.94
N PRO A 37 4.67 -6.18 -5.83
CA PRO A 37 4.41 -7.05 -7.00
C PRO A 37 2.99 -6.98 -7.55
N LYS A 38 2.21 -5.96 -7.22
CA LYS A 38 0.86 -5.64 -7.73
C LYS A 38 -0.21 -6.71 -7.43
N LEU A 39 0.01 -7.55 -6.43
CA LEU A 39 -0.88 -8.65 -6.11
C LEU A 39 -2.34 -8.21 -5.89
N TYR A 40 -2.53 -7.14 -5.15
CA TYR A 40 -3.86 -6.65 -4.78
C TYR A 40 -4.50 -5.82 -5.90
N SER A 41 -3.75 -4.90 -6.49
CA SER A 41 -4.27 -4.08 -7.59
C SER A 41 -4.62 -4.93 -8.82
N ASP A 42 -3.81 -5.92 -9.16
CA ASP A 42 -4.11 -6.83 -10.28
C ASP A 42 -5.37 -7.67 -10.00
N ALA A 43 -5.53 -8.17 -8.78
CA ALA A 43 -6.73 -8.91 -8.38
C ALA A 43 -8.01 -8.04 -8.37
N LEU A 44 -7.88 -6.71 -8.32
CA LEU A 44 -9.01 -5.77 -8.30
C LEU A 44 -9.31 -5.16 -9.68
N ARG A 45 -8.49 -5.43 -10.72
CA ARG A 45 -8.71 -4.89 -12.08
C ARG A 45 -10.01 -5.40 -12.74
N ASP A 46 -10.59 -6.48 -12.24
CA ASP A 46 -11.88 -6.98 -12.70
C ASP A 46 -13.06 -6.11 -12.24
N ILE A 47 -12.91 -5.41 -11.08
CA ILE A 47 -13.96 -4.58 -10.50
C ILE A 47 -13.64 -3.09 -10.47
N CYS A 48 -12.38 -2.67 -10.57
CA CYS A 48 -11.93 -1.26 -10.49
C CYS A 48 -11.46 -0.74 -11.85
N ARG A 49 -11.83 0.51 -12.18
CA ARG A 49 -11.36 1.22 -13.39
C ARG A 49 -11.47 2.74 -13.21
N PRO A 50 -10.38 3.52 -13.46
CA PRO A 50 -9.01 3.06 -13.69
C PRO A 50 -8.36 2.51 -12.42
N VAL A 51 -7.27 1.75 -12.59
CA VAL A 51 -6.34 1.35 -11.52
C VAL A 51 -4.99 1.95 -11.85
N LEU A 52 -4.42 2.71 -10.92
CA LEU A 52 -3.07 3.29 -11.01
C LEU A 52 -2.21 2.73 -9.88
N THR A 53 -1.03 2.23 -10.23
CA THR A 53 -0.05 1.66 -9.29
C THR A 53 1.17 2.55 -9.19
N VAL A 54 1.66 2.78 -7.97
CA VAL A 54 2.83 3.62 -7.68
C VAL A 54 3.77 2.86 -6.76
N ASP A 55 5.05 2.84 -7.09
CA ASP A 55 6.10 2.26 -6.25
C ASP A 55 7.44 2.96 -6.52
N ALA A 56 8.33 2.99 -5.53
CA ALA A 56 9.66 3.54 -5.69
C ALA A 56 10.60 2.57 -6.43
N TRP A 57 10.33 1.27 -6.33
CA TRP A 57 11.18 0.24 -6.90
C TRP A 57 10.71 -0.16 -8.30
N SER A 58 11.45 0.31 -9.31
CA SER A 58 11.09 0.11 -10.74
C SER A 58 11.02 -1.37 -11.16
N TRP A 59 11.65 -2.27 -10.42
CA TRP A 59 11.66 -3.71 -10.74
C TRP A 59 10.26 -4.34 -10.69
N VAL A 60 9.35 -3.81 -9.87
CA VAL A 60 7.95 -4.28 -9.80
C VAL A 60 7.09 -3.72 -10.93
N GLU A 61 7.67 -2.91 -11.81
CA GLU A 61 7.02 -2.34 -12.99
C GLU A 61 5.69 -1.64 -12.66
N PRO A 62 5.66 -0.67 -11.72
CA PRO A 62 4.45 0.09 -11.45
C PRO A 62 4.08 0.98 -12.64
N ASP A 63 2.86 1.48 -12.68
CA ASP A 63 2.46 2.46 -13.70
C ASP A 63 3.27 3.76 -13.55
N ILE A 64 3.59 4.15 -12.30
CA ILE A 64 4.45 5.31 -11.99
C ILE A 64 5.53 4.89 -11.00
N VAL A 65 6.79 5.12 -11.36
CA VAL A 65 7.93 4.96 -10.44
C VAL A 65 8.12 6.27 -9.69
N ALA A 66 7.84 6.28 -8.39
CA ALA A 66 8.00 7.47 -7.54
C ALA A 66 8.26 7.08 -6.09
N ASP A 67 9.23 7.76 -5.47
CA ASP A 67 9.48 7.66 -4.04
C ASP A 67 8.53 8.60 -3.28
N LEU A 68 7.50 8.01 -2.66
CA LEU A 68 6.47 8.71 -1.90
C LEU A 68 6.96 9.34 -0.59
N GLU A 69 8.18 9.05 -0.17
CA GLU A 69 8.82 9.73 0.95
C GLU A 69 9.22 11.16 0.59
N THR A 70 9.62 11.38 -0.67
CA THR A 70 10.16 12.63 -1.18
C THR A 70 9.27 13.33 -2.19
N THR A 71 8.45 12.57 -2.93
CA THR A 71 7.59 13.11 -4.00
C THR A 71 6.16 13.31 -3.48
N PRO A 72 5.63 14.55 -3.49
CA PRO A 72 4.25 14.82 -3.11
C PRO A 72 3.25 14.11 -4.02
N LEU A 73 2.13 13.60 -3.45
CA LEU A 73 1.12 12.88 -4.22
C LEU A 73 0.53 13.71 -5.37
N CYS A 74 0.39 15.03 -5.19
CA CYS A 74 -0.12 15.92 -6.23
C CYS A 74 0.81 16.08 -7.45
N GLU A 75 2.09 15.70 -7.34
CA GLU A 75 3.02 15.64 -8.48
C GLU A 75 2.92 14.32 -9.25
N ILE A 76 2.35 13.29 -8.61
CA ILE A 76 2.14 11.96 -9.19
C ILE A 76 0.79 11.87 -9.90
N THR A 77 -0.26 12.39 -9.27
CA THR A 77 -1.62 12.43 -9.82
C THR A 77 -2.38 13.64 -9.31
N ASP A 78 -3.08 14.32 -10.21
CA ASP A 78 -3.98 15.44 -9.90
C ASP A 78 -5.45 14.99 -9.75
N GLN A 79 -5.70 13.69 -9.93
CA GLN A 79 -7.04 13.11 -9.86
C GLN A 79 -7.46 12.84 -8.42
N THR A 80 -8.76 12.82 -8.19
CA THR A 80 -9.36 12.23 -6.99
C THR A 80 -9.74 10.78 -7.27
N TRP A 81 -9.50 9.92 -6.31
CA TRP A 81 -9.70 8.48 -6.40
C TRP A 81 -10.87 8.04 -5.52
N ASP A 82 -11.64 7.03 -5.95
CA ASP A 82 -12.69 6.49 -5.10
C ASP A 82 -12.08 5.73 -3.93
N TYR A 83 -11.09 4.90 -4.20
CA TYR A 83 -10.38 4.14 -3.18
C TYR A 83 -8.87 4.24 -3.33
N VAL A 84 -8.18 4.21 -2.19
CA VAL A 84 -6.72 4.16 -2.12
C VAL A 84 -6.29 2.97 -1.27
N LEU A 85 -5.33 2.21 -1.77
CA LEU A 85 -4.64 1.15 -1.02
C LEU A 85 -3.30 1.66 -0.51
N MET A 86 -2.99 1.32 0.73
CA MET A 86 -1.70 1.49 1.41
C MET A 86 -1.48 0.23 2.24
N LEU A 87 -1.12 -0.88 1.58
CA LEU A 87 -1.07 -2.22 2.16
C LEU A 87 0.37 -2.65 2.37
N ASP A 88 0.77 -2.88 3.61
CA ASP A 88 2.16 -3.19 4.00
C ASP A 88 3.15 -2.22 3.33
N PHE A 89 2.88 -0.92 3.46
CA PHE A 89 3.61 0.12 2.77
C PHE A 89 4.06 1.26 3.69
N ILE A 90 3.18 1.79 4.54
CA ILE A 90 3.44 3.05 5.28
C ILE A 90 4.56 2.90 6.31
N GLU A 91 4.83 1.69 6.78
CA GLU A 91 5.96 1.34 7.67
C GLU A 91 7.33 1.53 7.00
N HIS A 92 7.39 1.53 5.68
CA HIS A 92 8.60 1.74 4.90
C HIS A 92 8.98 3.21 4.74
N LEU A 93 8.10 4.14 5.13
CA LEU A 93 8.34 5.58 5.11
C LEU A 93 8.80 6.09 6.47
N ASP A 94 9.60 7.16 6.47
CA ASP A 94 9.80 7.94 7.70
C ASP A 94 8.47 8.44 8.24
N LYS A 95 8.32 8.45 9.58
CA LYS A 95 7.05 8.78 10.24
C LYS A 95 6.42 10.09 9.77
N LEU A 96 7.23 11.14 9.61
CA LEU A 96 6.74 12.45 9.17
C LEU A 96 6.33 12.43 7.68
N ALA A 97 7.06 11.71 6.85
CA ALA A 97 6.68 11.52 5.44
C ALA A 97 5.36 10.76 5.33
N GLY A 98 5.21 9.66 6.08
CA GLY A 98 3.97 8.89 6.13
C GLY A 98 2.77 9.72 6.61
N LEU A 99 2.93 10.55 7.64
CA LEU A 99 1.86 11.45 8.11
C LEU A 99 1.46 12.47 7.04
N ARG A 100 2.43 13.07 6.35
CA ARG A 100 2.14 13.99 5.23
C ARG A 100 1.39 13.28 4.11
N LEU A 101 1.82 12.08 3.76
CA LEU A 101 1.18 11.28 2.71
C LEU A 101 -0.27 10.94 3.08
N ILE A 102 -0.56 10.54 4.33
CA ILE A 102 -1.92 10.27 4.79
C ILE A 102 -2.83 11.50 4.58
N GLU A 103 -2.36 12.70 4.92
CA GLU A 103 -3.17 13.92 4.72
C GLU A 103 -3.41 14.21 3.23
N GLN A 104 -2.42 13.97 2.36
CA GLN A 104 -2.58 14.11 0.91
C GLN A 104 -3.56 13.08 0.35
N VAL A 105 -3.45 11.82 0.78
CA VAL A 105 -4.35 10.73 0.40
C VAL A 105 -5.78 11.04 0.84
N LYS A 106 -5.99 11.51 2.07
CA LYS A 106 -7.32 11.92 2.56
C LYS A 106 -7.95 13.01 1.71
N ALA A 107 -7.15 13.98 1.26
CA ALA A 107 -7.62 15.07 0.42
C ALA A 107 -8.00 14.62 -1.01
N GLN A 108 -7.41 13.53 -1.51
CA GLN A 108 -7.64 13.01 -2.85
C GLN A 108 -8.51 11.75 -2.90
N THR A 109 -9.08 11.30 -1.76
CA THR A 109 -9.91 10.10 -1.70
C THR A 109 -11.37 10.45 -1.44
N ARG A 110 -12.30 9.85 -2.22
CA ARG A 110 -13.73 10.10 -2.12
C ARG A 110 -14.47 9.10 -1.23
N CYS A 111 -14.15 7.81 -1.33
CA CYS A 111 -14.95 6.75 -0.71
C CYS A 111 -14.23 6.05 0.44
N GLY A 112 -12.99 5.62 0.25
CA GLY A 112 -12.30 4.90 1.31
C GLY A 112 -10.81 4.68 1.11
N ILE A 113 -10.11 4.53 2.22
CA ILE A 113 -8.69 4.21 2.28
C ILE A 113 -8.56 2.86 2.99
N PHE A 114 -7.87 1.92 2.37
CA PHE A 114 -7.48 0.67 2.99
C PHE A 114 -6.01 0.77 3.38
N LEU A 115 -5.76 0.76 4.68
CA LEU A 115 -4.42 0.82 5.24
C LEU A 115 -4.18 -0.44 6.06
N LEU A 116 -3.12 -1.15 5.72
CA LEU A 116 -2.59 -2.28 6.47
C LEU A 116 -1.13 -2.01 6.78
N THR A 117 -0.72 -2.25 8.03
CA THR A 117 0.67 -2.11 8.48
C THR A 117 0.89 -3.02 9.69
N PRO A 118 2.09 -3.56 9.92
CA PRO A 118 2.40 -4.33 11.10
C PRO A 118 2.15 -3.53 12.38
N MET A 119 1.58 -4.17 13.39
CA MET A 119 1.44 -3.61 14.73
C MET A 119 2.72 -3.83 15.54
N GLU A 120 2.88 -3.06 16.63
CA GLU A 120 4.06 -3.14 17.50
C GLU A 120 4.42 -4.56 17.92
N GLU A 121 3.41 -5.39 18.23
CA GLU A 121 3.62 -6.77 18.71
C GLU A 121 4.17 -7.72 17.63
N ILE A 122 3.98 -7.36 16.36
CA ILE A 122 4.40 -8.16 15.20
C ILE A 122 5.37 -7.42 14.27
N TRP A 123 5.69 -6.17 14.64
CA TRP A 123 6.67 -5.40 13.89
C TRP A 123 8.07 -5.97 14.11
N THR A 124 8.78 -6.23 13.05
CA THR A 124 10.14 -6.76 13.09
C THR A 124 11.05 -5.98 12.15
N ASP A 125 12.34 -5.94 12.48
CA ASP A 125 13.34 -5.56 11.50
C ASP A 125 13.29 -6.57 10.33
N ASN A 126 13.08 -6.07 9.13
CA ASN A 126 12.95 -6.88 7.93
C ASN A 126 14.20 -6.80 7.02
N SER A 127 15.34 -6.35 7.53
CA SER A 127 16.59 -6.25 6.77
C SER A 127 16.98 -7.58 6.10
N GLU A 128 16.70 -8.71 6.76
CA GLU A 128 16.93 -10.04 6.21
C GLU A 128 16.15 -10.28 4.89
N HIS A 129 14.99 -9.68 4.72
CA HIS A 129 14.18 -9.81 3.50
C HIS A 129 14.88 -9.17 2.29
N VAL A 130 15.53 -8.04 2.52
CA VAL A 130 16.28 -7.32 1.47
C VAL A 130 17.59 -8.03 1.11
N GLU A 131 18.17 -8.78 2.05
CA GLU A 131 19.41 -9.52 1.87
C GLU A 131 19.20 -10.94 1.30
N ASP A 132 18.03 -11.54 1.47
CA ASP A 132 17.76 -12.91 1.02
C ASP A 132 17.50 -12.98 -0.49
N PRO A 133 18.42 -13.61 -1.28
CA PRO A 133 18.27 -13.69 -2.74
C PRO A 133 17.10 -14.56 -3.20
N ARG A 134 16.40 -15.25 -2.29
CA ARG A 134 15.22 -16.07 -2.61
C ARG A 134 13.93 -15.27 -2.58
N LEU A 135 13.95 -14.06 -2.01
CA LEU A 135 12.77 -13.23 -1.88
C LEU A 135 12.68 -12.22 -3.03
N TRP A 136 11.45 -11.86 -3.37
CA TRP A 136 11.18 -10.88 -4.43
C TRP A 136 11.74 -9.49 -4.09
N SER A 137 11.83 -9.15 -2.81
CA SER A 137 12.34 -7.89 -2.30
C SER A 137 13.87 -7.83 -2.20
N HIS A 138 14.59 -8.86 -2.66
CA HIS A 138 16.06 -8.87 -2.63
C HIS A 138 16.66 -7.65 -3.34
N GLY A 139 17.46 -6.90 -2.62
CA GLY A 139 18.08 -5.65 -3.10
C GLY A 139 17.16 -4.43 -3.08
N ASN A 140 15.90 -4.57 -2.67
CA ASN A 140 14.96 -3.46 -2.53
C ASN A 140 15.13 -2.73 -1.19
N THR A 141 15.96 -1.70 -1.14
CA THR A 141 16.15 -0.91 0.08
C THR A 141 14.92 -0.11 0.50
N TYR A 142 13.96 0.10 -0.39
CA TYR A 142 12.68 0.72 -0.06
C TYR A 142 11.77 -0.18 0.80
N ASP A 143 12.03 -1.49 0.83
CA ASP A 143 11.27 -2.47 1.62
C ASP A 143 11.70 -2.51 3.10
N LEU A 144 12.66 -1.68 3.52
CA LEU A 144 13.09 -1.61 4.92
C LEU A 144 12.05 -0.92 5.79
N HIS A 145 11.72 -1.51 6.94
CA HIS A 145 10.85 -0.89 7.94
C HIS A 145 11.55 0.30 8.61
N LYS A 146 10.96 1.47 8.53
CA LYS A 146 11.50 2.73 9.08
C LYS A 146 10.63 3.29 10.21
N SER A 147 9.34 2.96 10.24
CA SER A 147 8.41 3.55 11.20
C SER A 147 7.39 2.56 11.73
N LEU A 148 7.02 2.74 13.00
CA LEU A 148 6.00 1.96 13.68
C LEU A 148 4.69 2.75 13.74
N TRP A 149 3.58 2.09 13.39
CA TRP A 149 2.24 2.68 13.40
C TRP A 149 1.36 2.01 14.45
N ARG A 150 0.69 2.85 15.24
CA ARG A 150 -0.29 2.43 16.25
C ARG A 150 -1.67 2.96 15.90
N PRO A 151 -2.73 2.21 16.23
CA PRO A 151 -4.11 2.69 16.02
C PRO A 151 -4.40 3.99 16.74
#